data_f51d909dda10c64b76950092a96578ec
#
_entry.id   f51d909dda10c64b76950092a96578ec
#
_cell.length_a   1.000
_cell.length_b   1.000
_cell.length_c   1.000
_cell.angle_alpha   90.00
_cell.angle_beta   90.00
_cell.angle_gamma   90.00
#
_symmetry.space_group_name_H-M   'P 1'
#
loop_
_entity.id
_entity.type
_entity.pdbx_description
1 polymer ?
#
loop_
_entity_poly.entity_id
_entity_poly.type
_entity_poly.pdbx_seq_one_letter_code
_entity_poly.pdbx_strand_id
1 'polypeptide(L)'
;MSAPRTAVIGAGFGGLALAIRLQSAGHRVTVFEKRDKPGGRAYVYEDAGFTFDAGPTVITDPSALEELWALSGRKLSDYVELMPVSPFYRLCWEDGDVFDYVND
;
A
#
# COMPACT_ATOMS: atom_id res chain seq x y z
N MET A 1 -27.10 -3.51 -20.90
CA MET A 1 -26.92 -2.28 -20.09
C MET A 1 -25.46 -1.86 -20.09
N SER A 2 -25.17 -0.59 -20.10
CA SER A 2 -23.81 -0.09 -19.99
C SER A 2 -23.27 -0.31 -18.57
N ALA A 3 -21.97 -0.56 -18.42
CA ALA A 3 -21.31 -0.66 -17.13
C ALA A 3 -21.50 0.64 -16.31
N PRO A 4 -21.78 0.55 -15.02
CA PRO A 4 -21.90 1.75 -14.18
C PRO A 4 -20.60 2.53 -14.16
N ARG A 5 -20.72 3.85 -14.15
CA ARG A 5 -19.58 4.79 -14.06
C ARG A 5 -19.42 5.23 -12.61
N THR A 6 -18.21 5.09 -12.07
CA THR A 6 -17.94 5.41 -10.68
C THR A 6 -16.72 6.31 -10.57
N ALA A 7 -16.84 7.38 -9.82
CA ALA A 7 -15.73 8.25 -9.44
C ALA A 7 -15.26 7.89 -8.03
N VAL A 8 -13.97 7.67 -7.87
CA VAL A 8 -13.32 7.48 -6.56
C VAL A 8 -12.48 8.71 -6.26
N ILE A 9 -12.73 9.35 -5.15
CA ILE A 9 -12.04 10.56 -4.74
C ILE A 9 -10.92 10.19 -3.76
N GLY A 10 -9.70 10.43 -4.17
CA GLY A 10 -8.49 10.11 -3.42
C GLY A 10 -7.84 8.80 -3.86
N ALA A 11 -6.54 8.84 -4.12
CA ALA A 11 -5.70 7.71 -4.52
C ALA A 11 -4.74 7.28 -3.40
N GLY A 12 -5.19 7.29 -2.16
CA GLY A 12 -4.54 6.56 -1.08
C GLY A 12 -4.81 5.06 -1.18
N PHE A 13 -4.27 4.25 -0.29
CA PHE A 13 -4.45 2.79 -0.33
C PHE A 13 -5.92 2.39 -0.31
N GLY A 14 -6.75 3.02 0.53
CA GLY A 14 -8.19 2.73 0.58
C GLY A 14 -8.91 3.05 -0.74
N GLY A 15 -8.63 4.22 -1.32
CA GLY A 15 -9.23 4.63 -2.59
C GLY A 15 -8.79 3.73 -3.75
N LEU A 16 -7.51 3.38 -3.81
CA LEU A 16 -6.98 2.46 -4.82
C LEU A 16 -7.57 1.05 -4.68
N ALA A 17 -7.63 0.52 -3.46
CA ALA A 17 -8.24 -0.78 -3.20
C ALA A 17 -9.72 -0.82 -3.61
N LEU A 18 -10.47 0.22 -3.28
CA LEU A 18 -11.88 0.36 -3.71
C LEU A 18 -11.99 0.41 -5.24
N ALA A 19 -11.14 1.19 -5.88
CA ALA A 19 -11.15 1.33 -7.35
C ALA A 19 -10.88 -0.02 -8.05
N ILE A 20 -9.91 -0.79 -7.55
CA ILE A 20 -9.60 -2.13 -8.07
C ILE A 20 -10.81 -3.07 -7.91
N ARG A 21 -11.43 -3.10 -6.75
CA ARG A 21 -12.61 -3.95 -6.49
C ARG A 21 -13.80 -3.58 -7.35
N LEU A 22 -14.10 -2.31 -7.50
CA LEU A 22 -15.18 -1.83 -8.35
C LEU A 22 -14.91 -2.15 -9.82
N GLN A 23 -13.69 -1.91 -10.29
CA GLN A 23 -13.29 -2.24 -11.66
C GLN A 23 -13.43 -3.75 -11.92
N SER A 24 -13.01 -4.59 -10.97
CA SER A 24 -13.16 -6.05 -11.06
C SER A 24 -14.62 -6.50 -11.05
N ALA A 25 -15.50 -5.73 -10.41
CA ALA A 25 -16.94 -5.96 -10.41
C ALA A 25 -17.66 -5.41 -11.65
N GLY A 26 -16.92 -4.91 -12.64
CA GLY A 26 -17.45 -4.46 -13.92
C GLY A 26 -17.82 -2.98 -13.99
N HIS A 27 -17.43 -2.17 -13.00
CA HIS A 27 -17.61 -0.73 -13.07
C HIS A 27 -16.55 -0.07 -13.98
N ARG A 28 -16.89 1.05 -14.57
CA ARG A 28 -15.93 1.94 -15.24
C ARG A 28 -15.48 2.99 -14.24
N VAL A 29 -14.31 2.78 -13.65
CA VAL A 29 -13.82 3.59 -12.54
C VAL A 29 -12.87 4.69 -13.01
N THR A 30 -13.05 5.89 -12.47
CA THR A 30 -12.10 6.99 -12.58
C THR A 30 -11.68 7.42 -11.18
N VAL A 31 -10.37 7.47 -10.94
CA VAL A 31 -9.82 7.93 -9.66
C VAL A 31 -9.36 9.38 -9.81
N PHE A 32 -9.76 10.23 -8.87
CA PHE A 32 -9.35 11.63 -8.80
C PHE A 32 -8.44 11.84 -7.60
N GLU A 33 -7.22 12.29 -7.83
CA GLU A 33 -6.23 12.59 -6.79
C GLU A 33 -5.82 14.06 -6.84
N LYS A 34 -5.86 14.75 -5.69
CA LYS A 34 -5.51 16.17 -5.60
C LYS A 34 -4.01 16.44 -5.63
N ARG A 35 -3.20 15.45 -5.28
CA ARG A 35 -1.73 15.55 -5.25
C ARG A 35 -1.15 15.16 -6.60
N ASP A 36 0.13 15.38 -6.77
CA ASP A 36 0.90 15.09 -7.99
C ASP A 36 1.07 13.58 -8.27
N LYS A 37 0.90 12.72 -7.25
CA LYS A 37 1.01 11.26 -7.37
C LYS A 37 0.12 10.55 -6.35
N PRO A 38 -0.23 9.26 -6.60
CA PRO A 38 -0.97 8.45 -5.65
C PRO A 38 -0.12 8.07 -4.44
N GLY A 39 -0.75 7.51 -3.43
CA GLY A 39 -0.10 6.96 -2.24
C GLY A 39 -0.73 7.40 -0.93
N GLY A 40 -1.35 8.58 -0.89
CA GLY A 40 -1.95 9.09 0.33
C GLY A 40 -0.92 9.24 1.47
N ARG A 41 -1.12 8.54 2.58
CA ARG A 41 -0.19 8.53 3.71
C ARG A 41 1.05 7.66 3.48
N ALA A 42 1.06 6.79 2.49
CA ALA A 42 2.24 6.06 2.03
C ALA A 42 2.96 6.82 0.91
N TYR A 43 3.09 8.12 1.10
CA TYR A 43 3.70 9.03 0.13
C TYR A 43 5.23 9.01 0.26
N VAL A 44 5.89 9.30 -0.83
CA VAL A 44 7.35 9.39 -0.89
C VAL A 44 7.75 10.80 -1.31
N TYR A 45 8.66 11.39 -0.57
CA TYR A 45 9.29 12.67 -0.93
C TYR A 45 10.68 12.41 -1.54
N GLU A 46 10.98 13.16 -2.58
CA GLU A 46 12.30 13.15 -3.20
C GLU A 46 12.88 14.57 -3.17
N ASP A 47 14.08 14.72 -2.65
CA ASP A 47 14.78 15.99 -2.59
C ASP A 47 16.30 15.78 -2.67
N ALA A 48 16.96 16.57 -3.49
CA ALA A 48 18.41 16.58 -3.70
C ALA A 48 19.02 15.18 -3.94
N GLY A 49 18.29 14.28 -4.61
CA GLY A 49 18.70 12.90 -4.89
C GLY A 49 18.47 11.92 -3.74
N PHE A 50 17.83 12.35 -2.66
CA PHE A 50 17.41 11.49 -1.55
C PHE A 50 15.93 11.16 -1.64
N THR A 51 15.59 9.96 -1.16
CA THR A 51 14.21 9.46 -1.08
C THR A 51 13.81 9.31 0.38
N PHE A 52 12.66 9.90 0.75
CA PHE A 52 12.15 9.88 2.13
C PHE A 52 10.76 9.25 2.14
N ASP A 53 10.63 8.11 2.81
CA ASP A 53 9.32 7.50 3.05
C ASP A 53 8.55 8.31 4.11
N ALA A 54 7.32 8.68 3.77
CA ALA A 54 6.49 9.52 4.63
C ALA A 54 5.41 8.73 5.37
N GLY A 55 5.50 7.41 5.39
CA GLY A 55 4.46 6.56 5.95
C GLY A 55 4.97 5.18 6.32
N PRO A 56 4.10 4.17 6.24
CA PRO A 56 4.46 2.82 6.63
C PRO A 56 5.58 2.25 5.75
N THR A 57 6.56 1.66 6.39
CA THR A 57 7.71 0.99 5.75
C THR A 57 7.66 -0.52 5.89
N VAL A 58 6.80 -1.03 6.78
CA VAL A 58 6.62 -2.46 7.03
C VAL A 58 5.24 -2.90 6.58
N ILE A 59 5.18 -3.91 5.72
CA ILE A 59 3.94 -4.55 5.29
C ILE A 59 3.67 -5.72 6.23
N THR A 60 2.64 -5.58 7.05
CA THR A 60 2.27 -6.58 8.07
C THR A 60 1.31 -7.65 7.55
N ASP A 61 0.59 -7.35 6.48
CA ASP A 61 -0.34 -8.29 5.83
C ASP A 61 -0.18 -8.27 4.30
N PRO A 62 0.78 -9.01 3.75
CA PRO A 62 0.96 -9.13 2.32
C PRO A 62 -0.26 -9.74 1.60
N SER A 63 -1.03 -10.60 2.28
CA SER A 63 -2.17 -11.28 1.67
C SER A 63 -3.26 -10.32 1.20
N ALA A 64 -3.46 -9.21 1.92
CA ALA A 64 -4.40 -8.16 1.52
C ALA A 64 -4.00 -7.50 0.19
N LEU A 65 -2.71 -7.34 -0.08
CA LEU A 65 -2.20 -6.84 -1.36
C LEU A 65 -2.31 -7.91 -2.45
N GLU A 66 -1.93 -9.15 -2.15
CA GLU A 66 -2.01 -10.28 -3.10
C GLU A 66 -3.43 -10.45 -3.63
N GLU A 67 -4.44 -10.33 -2.76
CA GLU A 67 -5.84 -10.38 -3.15
C GLU A 67 -6.20 -9.32 -4.20
N LEU A 68 -5.74 -8.08 -4.03
CA LEU A 68 -6.00 -7.00 -4.98
C LEU A 68 -5.40 -7.28 -6.37
N TRP A 69 -4.18 -7.80 -6.43
CA TRP A 69 -3.56 -8.21 -7.69
C TRP A 69 -4.31 -9.38 -8.33
N ALA A 70 -4.73 -10.36 -7.52
CA ALA A 70 -5.46 -11.52 -8.00
C ALA A 70 -6.81 -11.15 -8.64
N LEU A 71 -7.50 -10.14 -8.14
CA LEU A 71 -8.73 -9.61 -8.74
C LEU A 71 -8.55 -9.14 -10.20
N SER A 72 -7.35 -8.75 -10.57
CA SER A 72 -6.99 -8.34 -11.94
C SER A 72 -6.31 -9.46 -12.74
N GLY A 73 -6.29 -10.69 -12.23
CA GLY A 73 -5.61 -11.84 -12.85
C GLY A 73 -4.08 -11.73 -12.82
N ARG A 74 -3.52 -10.96 -11.88
CA ARG A 74 -2.08 -10.67 -11.76
C ARG A 74 -1.55 -11.21 -10.44
N LYS A 75 -0.22 -11.31 -10.33
CA LYS A 75 0.49 -11.71 -9.12
C LYS A 75 1.25 -10.51 -8.56
N LEU A 76 1.14 -10.26 -7.27
CA LEU A 76 1.89 -9.20 -6.58
C LEU A 76 3.41 -9.34 -6.81
N SER A 77 3.95 -10.55 -6.72
CA SER A 77 5.37 -10.84 -6.88
C SER A 77 5.97 -10.47 -8.24
N ASP A 78 5.14 -10.28 -9.26
CA ASP A 78 5.61 -9.82 -10.58
C ASP A 78 5.87 -8.30 -10.60
N TYR A 79 5.40 -7.57 -9.59
CA TYR A 79 5.46 -6.10 -9.50
C TYR A 79 6.24 -5.60 -8.30
N VAL A 80 6.21 -6.35 -7.19
CA VAL A 80 6.77 -5.93 -5.90
C VAL A 80 7.53 -7.09 -5.30
N GLU A 81 8.79 -6.84 -4.93
CA GLU A 81 9.57 -7.76 -4.11
C GLU A 81 9.39 -7.38 -2.64
N LEU A 82 8.83 -8.31 -1.85
CA LEU A 82 8.71 -8.17 -0.41
C LEU A 82 9.85 -8.92 0.26
N MET A 83 10.61 -8.22 1.08
CA MET A 83 11.73 -8.79 1.84
C MET A 83 11.38 -8.91 3.32
N PRO A 84 11.66 -10.05 3.95
CA PRO A 84 11.44 -10.18 5.40
C PRO A 84 12.38 -9.25 6.16
N VAL A 85 11.85 -8.63 7.21
CA VAL A 85 12.60 -7.76 8.13
C VAL A 85 12.56 -8.39 9.51
N SER A 86 13.74 -8.62 10.12
CA SER A 86 13.81 -9.19 11.47
C SER A 86 15.02 -8.60 12.23
N PRO A 87 14.82 -8.03 13.42
CA PRO A 87 13.52 -7.65 13.97
C PRO A 87 12.91 -6.51 13.13
N PHE A 88 11.60 -6.50 12.96
CA PHE A 88 10.95 -5.40 12.25
C PHE A 88 10.64 -4.22 13.18
N TYR A 89 10.75 -4.42 14.50
CA TYR A 89 10.51 -3.41 15.50
C TYR A 89 11.32 -3.72 16.78
N ARG A 90 11.95 -2.71 17.36
CA ARG A 90 12.67 -2.83 18.62
C ARG A 90 12.18 -1.78 19.61
N LEU A 91 11.75 -2.22 20.77
CA LEU A 91 11.47 -1.39 21.93
C LEU A 91 12.70 -1.32 22.82
N CYS A 92 13.08 -0.15 23.25
CA CYS A 92 14.17 0.09 24.18
C CYS A 92 13.65 0.92 25.35
N TRP A 93 13.98 0.51 26.57
CA TRP A 93 13.64 1.22 27.80
C TRP A 93 14.86 1.92 28.40
N GLU A 94 14.61 2.90 29.25
CA GLU A 94 15.67 3.69 29.89
C GLU A 94 16.59 2.87 30.82
N ASP A 95 16.08 1.79 31.39
CA ASP A 95 16.82 0.84 32.23
C ASP A 95 17.75 -0.10 31.44
N GLY A 96 17.69 0.00 30.10
CA GLY A 96 18.51 -0.79 29.19
C GLY A 96 17.83 -2.07 28.70
N ASP A 97 16.62 -2.34 29.13
CA ASP A 97 15.83 -3.48 28.62
C ASP A 97 15.48 -3.25 27.13
N VAL A 98 15.50 -4.35 26.39
CA VAL A 98 15.25 -4.37 24.95
C VAL A 98 14.30 -5.51 24.59
N PHE A 99 13.32 -5.21 23.75
CA PHE A 99 12.41 -6.22 23.19
C PHE A 99 12.41 -6.12 21.66
N ASP A 100 12.72 -7.23 21.01
CA ASP A 100 12.68 -7.35 19.57
C ASP A 100 11.37 -8.00 19.11
N TYR A 101 10.64 -7.28 18.30
CA TYR A 101 9.43 -7.80 17.67
C TYR A 101 9.82 -8.54 16.38
N VAL A 102 9.59 -9.84 16.38
CA VAL A 102 9.90 -10.74 15.26
C VAL A 102 8.65 -11.50 14.83
N ASN A 103 8.64 -11.98 13.61
CA ASN A 103 7.63 -12.91 13.16
C ASN A 103 8.01 -14.32 13.65
N ASP A 104 7.08 -14.98 14.31
CA ASP A 104 7.16 -16.40 14.65
C ASP A 104 6.63 -17.25 13.49
#